data_aba44f8cb0d6b10873b3caebc69257b8
#
_entry.id   aba44f8cb0d6b10873b3caebc69257b8
#
_cell.length_a   1.000
_cell.length_b   1.000
_cell.length_c   1.000
_cell.angle_alpha   90.00
_cell.angle_beta   90.00
_cell.angle_gamma   90.00
#
_symmetry.space_group_name_H-M   'P 1'
#
loop_
_entity.id
_entity.type
_entity.pdbx_description
1 polymer ?
#
loop_
_entity_poly.entity_id
_entity_poly.type
_entity_poly.pdbx_seq_one_letter_code
_entity_poly.pdbx_strand_id
1 'polypeptide(L)'
;QAVSGGYNLAMSSFDEANGLVNFNGFDDPDNYICLPPGDYTYMERDSLLKRASVRWISEHPFKYVSQLPFKLAALYCEDTWTERVKPDMGFRVVLSKVEGNNMKMMELIVSLALKSIVYYTVLLLFFYYVWTNRRDLLRERNIYLLIPVLGTAVTVLFVITSRYHYPYLFAITIYAAAGLDAFIQNKLRKNSRKC
;
A
#
# COMPACT_ATOMS: atom_id res chain seq x y z
N GLN A 1 2.12 -21.52 11.50
CA GLN A 1 1.34 -20.36 11.02
C GLN A 1 1.93 -19.12 11.66
N ALA A 2 2.40 -18.19 10.86
CA ALA A 2 2.95 -16.94 11.36
C ALA A 2 1.82 -16.04 11.86
N VAL A 3 1.67 -15.93 13.16
CA VAL A 3 0.88 -14.87 13.80
C VAL A 3 1.78 -13.65 13.84
N SER A 4 1.59 -12.69 12.96
CA SER A 4 2.48 -11.53 12.83
C SER A 4 1.75 -10.18 13.01
N GLY A 5 0.56 -10.22 13.60
CA GLY A 5 -0.27 -9.03 13.78
C GLY A 5 0.35 -8.00 14.73
N GLY A 6 0.89 -8.46 15.86
CA GLY A 6 1.57 -7.60 16.83
C GLY A 6 2.86 -7.02 16.27
N TYR A 7 3.64 -7.87 15.59
CA TYR A 7 4.89 -7.45 14.95
C TYR A 7 4.65 -6.39 13.85
N ASN A 8 3.66 -6.63 12.98
CA ASN A 8 3.32 -5.68 11.93
C ASN A 8 2.78 -4.35 12.48
N LEU A 9 2.02 -4.40 13.57
CA LEU A 9 1.55 -3.18 14.22
C LEU A 9 2.71 -2.41 14.86
N ALA A 10 3.64 -3.11 15.50
CA ALA A 10 4.81 -2.52 16.15
C ALA A 10 5.69 -1.73 15.19
N MET A 11 5.92 -2.24 13.97
CA MET A 11 6.73 -1.54 12.96
C MET A 11 6.20 -0.15 12.57
N SER A 12 4.95 0.20 12.93
CA SER A 12 4.35 1.51 12.66
C SER A 12 3.90 2.26 13.92
N SER A 13 4.24 1.77 15.11
CA SER A 13 3.72 2.28 16.39
C SER A 13 4.83 2.66 17.35
N PHE A 14 5.70 3.58 16.93
CA PHE A 14 6.75 4.18 17.74
C PHE A 14 7.08 5.59 17.24
N ASP A 15 7.90 6.33 17.98
CA ASP A 15 8.05 7.77 17.79
C ASP A 15 8.61 8.20 16.43
N GLU A 16 9.49 7.43 15.86
CA GLU A 16 10.09 7.70 14.54
C GLU A 16 9.40 6.97 13.38
N ALA A 17 8.30 6.26 13.67
CA ALA A 17 7.58 5.53 12.65
C ALA A 17 6.85 6.49 11.69
N ASN A 18 6.97 6.19 10.40
CA ASN A 18 6.29 6.91 9.33
C ASN A 18 5.16 6.09 8.69
N GLY A 19 4.82 4.94 9.30
CA GLY A 19 3.78 4.04 8.81
C GLY A 19 4.24 2.99 7.80
N LEU A 20 5.49 3.08 7.33
CA LEU A 20 6.14 2.03 6.53
C LEU A 20 6.88 1.03 7.42
N VAL A 21 7.36 -0.05 6.80
CA VAL A 21 8.23 -1.03 7.47
C VAL A 21 9.47 -0.33 8.00
N ASN A 22 9.58 -0.26 9.33
CA ASN A 22 10.71 0.31 10.02
C ASN A 22 11.07 -0.56 11.23
N PHE A 23 12.34 -0.91 11.35
CA PHE A 23 12.86 -1.79 12.40
C PHE A 23 13.61 -1.04 13.49
N ASN A 24 13.91 0.25 13.30
CA ASN A 24 14.76 1.02 14.21
C ASN A 24 14.22 1.05 15.66
N GLY A 25 12.90 1.08 15.82
CA GLY A 25 12.29 1.11 17.15
C GLY A 25 12.45 -0.17 17.98
N PHE A 26 12.87 -1.30 17.35
CA PHE A 26 13.09 -2.56 18.10
C PHE A 26 14.42 -2.58 18.85
N ASP A 27 15.38 -1.76 18.40
CA ASP A 27 16.74 -1.70 18.97
C ASP A 27 16.92 -0.49 19.89
N ASP A 28 15.94 0.39 19.98
CA ASP A 28 15.97 1.58 20.81
C ASP A 28 15.32 1.32 22.18
N PRO A 29 16.09 1.30 23.29
CA PRO A 29 15.57 1.00 24.63
C PRO A 29 14.47 1.95 25.12
N ASP A 30 14.42 3.17 24.58
CA ASP A 30 13.43 4.20 24.96
C ASP A 30 12.08 3.98 24.25
N ASN A 31 12.02 3.06 23.28
CA ASN A 31 10.80 2.75 22.56
C ASN A 31 9.96 1.65 23.23
N TYR A 32 8.64 1.84 23.22
CA TYR A 32 7.66 0.87 23.75
C TYR A 32 7.76 -0.52 23.14
N ILE A 33 8.22 -0.62 21.87
CA ILE A 33 8.34 -1.87 21.12
C ILE A 33 9.67 -2.59 21.32
N CYS A 34 10.64 -1.95 21.99
CA CYS A 34 11.88 -2.60 22.41
C CYS A 34 11.58 -3.52 23.59
N LEU A 35 11.52 -4.82 23.33
CA LEU A 35 11.28 -5.81 24.37
C LEU A 35 12.56 -6.07 25.17
N PRO A 36 12.47 -6.21 26.50
CA PRO A 36 13.62 -6.58 27.31
C PRO A 36 14.22 -7.91 26.85
N PRO A 37 15.53 -8.13 27.05
CA PRO A 37 16.16 -9.42 26.71
C PRO A 37 15.47 -10.58 27.41
N GLY A 38 15.16 -11.65 26.66
CA GLY A 38 14.50 -12.85 27.20
C GLY A 38 14.22 -13.87 26.11
N ASP A 39 14.07 -15.12 26.52
CA ASP A 39 13.69 -16.22 25.63
C ASP A 39 12.17 -16.25 25.46
N TYR A 40 11.68 -15.44 24.53
CA TYR A 40 10.26 -15.39 24.18
C TYR A 40 9.94 -16.39 23.07
N THR A 41 8.89 -17.14 23.24
CA THR A 41 8.28 -17.84 22.11
C THR A 41 7.76 -16.81 21.10
N TYR A 42 7.62 -17.22 19.84
CA TYR A 42 7.10 -16.33 18.79
C TYR A 42 5.73 -15.72 19.14
N MET A 43 4.84 -16.49 19.74
CA MET A 43 3.50 -16.03 20.13
C MET A 43 3.54 -15.04 21.30
N GLU A 44 4.39 -15.28 22.28
CA GLU A 44 4.59 -14.35 23.42
C GLU A 44 5.13 -13.01 22.92
N ARG A 45 6.16 -13.06 22.07
CA ARG A 45 6.73 -11.85 21.45
C ARG A 45 5.70 -11.07 20.68
N ASP A 46 4.88 -11.71 19.82
CA ASP A 46 3.82 -11.04 19.06
C ASP A 46 2.77 -10.41 19.98
N SER A 47 2.38 -11.11 21.06
CA SER A 47 1.43 -10.59 22.06
C SER A 47 1.98 -9.39 22.83
N LEU A 48 3.25 -9.42 23.21
CA LEU A 48 3.91 -8.30 23.90
C LEU A 48 4.01 -7.08 22.98
N LEU A 49 4.45 -7.27 21.74
CA LEU A 49 4.51 -6.21 20.73
C LEU A 49 3.15 -5.61 20.43
N LYS A 50 2.10 -6.42 20.35
CA LYS A 50 0.73 -5.94 20.19
C LYS A 50 0.30 -5.05 21.35
N ARG A 51 0.56 -5.45 22.60
CA ARG A 51 0.22 -4.65 23.78
C ARG A 51 0.99 -3.32 23.80
N ALA A 52 2.29 -3.36 23.54
CA ALA A 52 3.15 -2.18 23.46
C ALA A 52 2.64 -1.19 22.40
N SER A 53 2.33 -1.70 21.21
CA SER A 53 1.79 -0.90 20.10
C SER A 53 0.44 -0.24 20.42
N VAL A 54 -0.49 -1.02 20.99
CA VAL A 54 -1.81 -0.48 21.40
C VAL A 54 -1.65 0.58 22.47
N ARG A 55 -0.75 0.39 23.43
CA ARG A 55 -0.42 1.38 24.44
C ARG A 55 0.11 2.67 23.80
N TRP A 56 1.11 2.56 22.92
CA TRP A 56 1.66 3.73 22.22
C TRP A 56 0.61 4.48 21.40
N ILE A 57 -0.26 3.76 20.66
CA ILE A 57 -1.35 4.35 19.88
C ILE A 57 -2.33 5.09 20.79
N SER A 58 -2.66 4.53 21.96
CA SER A 58 -3.57 5.18 22.91
C SER A 58 -3.00 6.44 23.53
N GLU A 59 -1.68 6.51 23.73
CA GLU A 59 -0.98 7.67 24.24
C GLU A 59 -0.68 8.72 23.15
N HIS A 60 -0.56 8.28 21.87
CA HIS A 60 -0.21 9.14 20.72
C HIS A 60 -1.20 9.04 19.55
N PRO A 61 -2.53 9.18 19.76
CA PRO A 61 -3.54 8.94 18.73
C PRO A 61 -3.40 9.87 17.51
N PHE A 62 -3.09 11.14 17.76
CA PHE A 62 -2.90 12.11 16.66
C PHE A 62 -1.68 11.79 15.79
N LYS A 63 -0.60 11.34 16.41
CA LYS A 63 0.62 10.94 15.69
C LYS A 63 0.37 9.72 14.83
N TYR A 64 -0.37 8.73 15.34
CA TYR A 64 -0.77 7.57 14.56
C TYR A 64 -1.69 7.92 13.39
N VAL A 65 -2.70 8.78 13.62
CA VAL A 65 -3.62 9.24 12.58
C VAL A 65 -2.90 10.06 11.50
N SER A 66 -1.90 10.86 11.88
CA SER A 66 -1.12 11.65 10.91
C SER A 66 -0.31 10.80 9.92
N GLN A 67 -0.06 9.53 10.22
CA GLN A 67 0.58 8.59 9.28
C GLN A 67 -0.39 8.07 8.19
N LEU A 68 -1.72 8.15 8.40
CA LEU A 68 -2.70 7.54 7.49
C LEU A 68 -2.63 8.06 6.06
N PRO A 69 -2.49 9.37 5.77
CA PRO A 69 -2.34 9.86 4.39
C PRO A 69 -1.09 9.30 3.71
N PHE A 70 0.02 9.21 4.45
CA PHE A 70 1.25 8.64 3.93
C PHE A 70 1.14 7.14 3.68
N LYS A 71 0.49 6.41 4.59
CA LYS A 71 0.16 4.99 4.43
C LYS A 71 -0.70 4.75 3.17
N LEU A 72 -1.72 5.56 2.95
CA LEU A 72 -2.55 5.47 1.75
C LEU A 72 -1.75 5.72 0.47
N ALA A 73 -0.92 6.77 0.47
CA ALA A 73 -0.04 7.05 -0.66
C ALA A 73 0.91 5.89 -0.93
N ALA A 74 1.59 5.36 0.09
CA ALA A 74 2.50 4.24 -0.04
C ALA A 74 1.82 2.94 -0.51
N LEU A 75 0.56 2.72 -0.12
CA LEU A 75 -0.21 1.55 -0.54
C LEU A 75 -0.51 1.56 -2.04
N TYR A 76 -0.79 2.72 -2.63
CA TYR A 76 -1.25 2.84 -4.02
C TYR A 76 -0.27 3.53 -4.97
N CYS A 77 0.68 4.30 -4.47
CA CYS A 77 1.62 5.03 -5.33
C CYS A 77 2.87 4.24 -5.69
N GLU A 78 3.13 3.10 -5.02
CA GLU A 78 4.33 2.31 -5.26
C GLU A 78 3.99 0.87 -5.63
N ASP A 79 4.23 0.48 -6.87
CA ASP A 79 4.04 -0.90 -7.38
C ASP A 79 5.36 -1.62 -7.68
N THR A 80 6.46 -1.19 -7.09
CA THR A 80 7.81 -1.72 -7.37
C THR A 80 8.26 -2.81 -6.38
N TRP A 81 7.35 -3.31 -5.53
CA TRP A 81 7.69 -4.31 -4.51
C TRP A 81 8.35 -5.57 -5.08
N THR A 82 7.89 -6.05 -6.22
CA THR A 82 8.41 -7.28 -6.84
C THR A 82 9.88 -7.19 -7.24
N GLU A 83 10.41 -5.99 -7.36
CA GLU A 83 11.81 -5.74 -7.74
C GLU A 83 12.69 -5.37 -6.55
N ARG A 84 12.09 -5.10 -5.40
CA ARG A 84 12.76 -4.97 -4.10
C ARG A 84 12.86 -6.34 -3.43
N VAL A 85 13.74 -7.18 -3.93
CA VAL A 85 13.83 -8.60 -3.55
C VAL A 85 14.20 -8.82 -2.07
N LYS A 86 14.64 -7.80 -1.34
CA LYS A 86 14.87 -7.85 0.11
C LYS A 86 14.61 -6.49 0.74
N PRO A 87 14.05 -6.41 1.96
CA PRO A 87 13.87 -5.16 2.70
C PRO A 87 15.17 -4.35 2.88
N ASP A 88 16.30 -5.06 3.00
CA ASP A 88 17.65 -4.48 3.14
C ASP A 88 18.29 -4.07 1.81
N MET A 89 17.67 -4.44 0.70
CA MET A 89 18.11 -4.08 -0.64
C MET A 89 17.23 -2.97 -1.18
N GLY A 90 17.46 -1.74 -0.74
CA GLY A 90 16.82 -0.57 -1.34
C GLY A 90 17.15 -0.46 -2.84
N PHE A 91 16.38 0.35 -3.55
CA PHE A 91 16.56 0.67 -4.98
C PHE A 91 18.04 0.91 -5.37
N ARG A 92 18.85 1.48 -4.48
CA ARG A 92 20.31 1.65 -4.64
C ARG A 92 21.08 0.35 -4.84
N VAL A 93 20.67 -0.74 -4.18
CA VAL A 93 21.39 -2.03 -4.30
C VAL A 93 21.01 -2.76 -5.59
N VAL A 94 19.77 -2.61 -6.05
CA VAL A 94 19.39 -3.08 -7.37
C VAL A 94 20.15 -2.31 -8.44
N LEU A 95 20.27 -1.00 -8.32
CA LEU A 95 21.08 -0.16 -9.21
C LEU A 95 22.56 -0.55 -9.17
N SER A 96 23.17 -0.75 -7.99
CA SER A 96 24.59 -1.10 -7.87
C SER A 96 24.92 -2.46 -8.49
N LYS A 97 24.00 -3.42 -8.50
CA LYS A 97 24.17 -4.71 -9.20
C LYS A 97 24.09 -4.61 -10.72
N VAL A 98 23.52 -3.52 -11.22
CA VAL A 98 23.34 -3.24 -12.65
C VAL A 98 24.33 -2.17 -13.11
N GLU A 99 25.00 -1.48 -12.16
CA GLU A 99 26.08 -0.53 -12.46
C GLU A 99 27.19 -1.19 -13.27
N GLY A 100 27.51 -0.59 -14.42
CA GLY A 100 28.49 -1.13 -15.37
C GLY A 100 27.87 -1.92 -16.53
N ASN A 101 26.57 -2.21 -16.53
CA ASN A 101 25.90 -2.83 -17.68
C ASN A 101 24.71 -1.98 -18.15
N ASN A 102 24.97 -1.06 -19.07
CA ASN A 102 23.98 -0.12 -19.59
C ASN A 102 22.76 -0.80 -20.23
N MET A 103 22.91 -1.98 -20.80
CA MET A 103 21.81 -2.75 -21.39
C MET A 103 20.84 -3.23 -20.31
N LYS A 104 21.34 -3.84 -19.24
CA LYS A 104 20.50 -4.31 -18.11
C LYS A 104 19.84 -3.15 -17.37
N MET A 105 20.52 -2.02 -17.27
CA MET A 105 19.95 -0.80 -16.70
C MET A 105 18.77 -0.30 -17.54
N MET A 106 18.91 -0.28 -18.86
CA MET A 106 17.85 0.14 -19.77
C MET A 106 16.64 -0.82 -19.71
N GLU A 107 16.88 -2.13 -19.71
CA GLU A 107 15.81 -3.15 -19.55
C GLU A 107 15.05 -2.96 -18.25
N LEU A 108 15.74 -2.70 -17.14
CA LEU A 108 15.13 -2.44 -15.83
C LEU A 108 14.25 -1.18 -15.87
N ILE A 109 14.77 -0.07 -16.40
CA ILE A 109 14.05 1.20 -16.52
C ILE A 109 12.78 1.02 -17.39
N VAL A 110 12.91 0.37 -18.54
CA VAL A 110 11.79 0.13 -19.46
C VAL A 110 10.75 -0.77 -18.81
N SER A 111 11.15 -1.83 -18.13
CA SER A 111 10.24 -2.74 -17.41
C SER A 111 9.46 -2.01 -16.32
N LEU A 112 10.15 -1.21 -15.50
CA LEU A 112 9.53 -0.40 -14.45
C LEU A 112 8.55 0.63 -15.04
N ALA A 113 8.95 1.32 -16.09
CA ALA A 113 8.11 2.31 -16.75
C ALA A 113 6.84 1.68 -17.33
N LEU A 114 6.95 0.53 -18.03
CA LEU A 114 5.81 -0.17 -18.62
C LEU A 114 4.83 -0.65 -17.54
N LYS A 115 5.32 -1.26 -16.47
CA LYS A 115 4.48 -1.70 -15.34
C LYS A 115 3.76 -0.51 -14.71
N SER A 116 4.49 0.57 -14.44
CA SER A 116 3.93 1.77 -13.82
C SER A 116 2.86 2.43 -14.70
N ILE A 117 3.07 2.52 -16.01
CA ILE A 117 2.08 3.09 -16.95
C ILE A 117 0.78 2.29 -16.92
N VAL A 118 0.84 0.96 -17.01
CA VAL A 118 -0.35 0.10 -16.98
C VAL A 118 -1.08 0.26 -15.64
N TYR A 119 -0.35 0.17 -14.53
CA TYR A 119 -0.90 0.28 -13.20
C TYR A 119 -1.62 1.62 -12.97
N TYR A 120 -0.94 2.74 -13.24
CA TYR A 120 -1.54 4.05 -13.05
C TYR A 120 -2.68 4.33 -14.03
N THR A 121 -2.65 3.77 -15.24
CA THR A 121 -3.77 3.86 -16.18
C THR A 121 -5.00 3.16 -15.59
N VAL A 122 -4.84 1.96 -15.03
CA VAL A 122 -5.92 1.23 -14.36
C VAL A 122 -6.47 2.05 -13.18
N LEU A 123 -5.61 2.61 -12.34
CA LEU A 123 -6.04 3.47 -11.22
C LEU A 123 -6.79 4.73 -11.70
N LEU A 124 -6.30 5.41 -12.73
CA LEU A 124 -6.96 6.59 -13.29
C LEU A 124 -8.35 6.26 -13.83
N LEU A 125 -8.50 5.15 -14.55
CA LEU A 125 -9.79 4.70 -15.07
C LEU A 125 -10.74 4.29 -13.94
N PHE A 126 -10.24 3.64 -12.90
CA PHE A 126 -11.00 3.34 -11.69
C PHE A 126 -11.52 4.62 -11.01
N PHE A 127 -10.66 5.61 -10.77
CA PHE A 127 -11.08 6.88 -10.19
C PHE A 127 -12.04 7.65 -11.10
N TYR A 128 -11.84 7.58 -12.41
CA TYR A 128 -12.79 8.15 -13.38
C TYR A 128 -14.18 7.50 -13.25
N TYR A 129 -14.25 6.16 -13.12
CA TYR A 129 -15.50 5.46 -12.87
C TYR A 129 -16.17 5.91 -11.58
N VAL A 130 -15.43 5.94 -10.47
CA VAL A 130 -15.93 6.38 -9.16
C VAL A 130 -16.46 7.82 -9.23
N TRP A 131 -15.72 8.70 -9.88
CA TRP A 131 -16.12 10.10 -10.04
C TRP A 131 -17.42 10.26 -10.86
N THR A 132 -17.51 9.57 -11.98
CA THR A 132 -18.69 9.67 -12.87
C THR A 132 -19.93 9.04 -12.25
N ASN A 133 -19.78 8.01 -11.43
CA ASN A 133 -20.87 7.29 -10.77
C ASN A 133 -21.04 7.65 -9.30
N ARG A 134 -20.46 8.76 -8.82
CA ARG A 134 -20.42 9.12 -7.39
C ARG A 134 -21.78 9.17 -6.68
N ARG A 135 -22.85 9.44 -7.43
CA ARG A 135 -24.23 9.47 -6.89
C ARG A 135 -24.87 8.09 -6.73
N ASP A 136 -24.31 7.11 -7.41
CA ASP A 136 -24.83 5.76 -7.51
C ASP A 136 -23.90 4.71 -6.88
N LEU A 137 -22.89 5.13 -6.12
CA LEU A 137 -21.85 4.23 -5.57
C LEU A 137 -22.43 3.16 -4.65
N LEU A 138 -23.54 3.45 -3.94
CA LEU A 138 -24.18 2.52 -3.02
C LEU A 138 -25.22 1.60 -3.68
N ARG A 139 -25.39 1.66 -5.02
CA ARG A 139 -26.27 0.72 -5.71
C ARG A 139 -25.66 -0.68 -5.75
N GLU A 140 -26.51 -1.70 -5.81
CA GLU A 140 -26.14 -3.12 -5.82
C GLU A 140 -25.03 -3.46 -6.83
N ARG A 141 -25.09 -2.88 -8.04
CA ARG A 141 -24.07 -3.07 -9.08
C ARG A 141 -22.65 -2.66 -8.67
N ASN A 142 -22.51 -1.84 -7.65
CA ASN A 142 -21.25 -1.31 -7.15
C ASN A 142 -20.79 -1.97 -5.84
N ILE A 143 -21.44 -3.07 -5.43
CA ILE A 143 -21.14 -3.75 -4.16
C ILE A 143 -19.66 -4.17 -4.05
N TYR A 144 -19.04 -4.55 -5.14
CA TYR A 144 -17.63 -4.95 -5.17
C TYR A 144 -16.65 -3.80 -4.89
N LEU A 145 -17.11 -2.51 -4.95
CA LEU A 145 -16.30 -1.37 -4.50
C LEU A 145 -16.02 -1.43 -2.99
N LEU A 146 -16.84 -2.15 -2.23
CA LEU A 146 -16.58 -2.36 -0.81
C LEU A 146 -15.29 -3.13 -0.56
N ILE A 147 -14.87 -4.01 -1.49
CA ILE A 147 -13.66 -4.82 -1.34
C ILE A 147 -12.40 -3.94 -1.23
N PRO A 148 -12.06 -3.07 -2.20
CA PRO A 148 -10.90 -2.19 -2.07
C PRO A 148 -11.07 -1.18 -0.93
N VAL A 149 -12.27 -0.69 -0.65
CA VAL A 149 -12.51 0.28 0.44
C VAL A 149 -12.27 -0.36 1.80
N LEU A 150 -12.94 -1.47 2.11
CA LEU A 150 -12.80 -2.16 3.39
C LEU A 150 -11.39 -2.75 3.54
N GLY A 151 -10.87 -3.37 2.48
CA GLY A 151 -9.52 -3.91 2.48
C GLY A 151 -8.48 -2.83 2.76
N THR A 152 -8.58 -1.68 2.12
CA THR A 152 -7.71 -0.52 2.39
C THR A 152 -7.86 -0.04 3.83
N ALA A 153 -9.09 0.12 4.32
CA ALA A 153 -9.35 0.55 5.69
C ALA A 153 -8.68 -0.37 6.72
N VAL A 154 -8.80 -1.68 6.53
CA VAL A 154 -8.14 -2.67 7.41
C VAL A 154 -6.62 -2.59 7.28
N THR A 155 -6.10 -2.55 6.04
CA THR A 155 -4.66 -2.58 5.80
C THR A 155 -3.95 -1.36 6.38
N VAL A 156 -4.56 -0.18 6.26
CA VAL A 156 -3.99 1.10 6.73
C VAL A 156 -3.83 1.16 8.26
N LEU A 157 -4.57 0.32 9.01
CA LEU A 157 -4.40 0.18 10.46
C LEU A 157 -3.09 -0.54 10.85
N PHE A 158 -2.37 -1.15 9.91
CA PHE A 158 -1.12 -1.84 10.17
C PHE A 158 0.04 -1.15 9.45
N VAL A 159 1.20 -1.80 9.43
CA VAL A 159 2.33 -1.37 8.59
C VAL A 159 1.98 -1.61 7.12
N ILE A 160 2.32 -0.65 6.27
CA ILE A 160 2.00 -0.69 4.85
C ILE A 160 3.22 -1.11 4.03
N THR A 161 2.97 -2.05 3.12
CA THR A 161 3.81 -2.30 1.93
C THR A 161 2.91 -2.34 0.70
N SER A 162 3.44 -1.94 -0.45
CA SER A 162 2.67 -1.88 -1.70
C SER A 162 1.98 -3.20 -2.06
N ARG A 163 2.57 -4.35 -1.73
CA ARG A 163 1.97 -5.68 -2.00
C ARG A 163 0.58 -5.90 -1.35
N TYR A 164 0.22 -5.13 -0.34
CA TYR A 164 -1.05 -5.32 0.35
C TYR A 164 -2.27 -4.84 -0.44
N HIS A 165 -2.09 -4.07 -1.51
CA HIS A 165 -3.19 -3.71 -2.41
C HIS A 165 -3.50 -4.79 -3.46
N TYR A 166 -2.60 -5.74 -3.73
CA TYR A 166 -2.79 -6.77 -4.76
C TYR A 166 -4.09 -7.57 -4.62
N PRO A 167 -4.55 -7.97 -3.42
CA PRO A 167 -5.86 -8.64 -3.29
C PRO A 167 -7.04 -7.80 -3.77
N TYR A 168 -6.90 -6.49 -3.86
CA TYR A 168 -7.97 -5.59 -4.29
C TYR A 168 -7.90 -5.22 -5.76
N LEU A 169 -6.77 -5.49 -6.44
CA LEU A 169 -6.56 -5.11 -7.83
C LEU A 169 -7.60 -5.72 -8.77
N PHE A 170 -8.10 -6.92 -8.49
CA PHE A 170 -9.13 -7.53 -9.33
C PHE A 170 -10.41 -6.67 -9.34
N ALA A 171 -10.87 -6.19 -8.19
CA ALA A 171 -12.03 -5.32 -8.11
C ALA A 171 -11.76 -3.95 -8.75
N ILE A 172 -10.58 -3.38 -8.52
CA ILE A 172 -10.14 -2.12 -9.14
C ILE A 172 -10.14 -2.26 -10.66
N THR A 173 -9.64 -3.38 -11.20
CA THR A 173 -9.56 -3.63 -12.65
C THR A 173 -10.94 -3.76 -13.29
N ILE A 174 -11.90 -4.43 -12.63
CA ILE A 174 -13.28 -4.54 -13.11
C ILE A 174 -13.90 -3.14 -13.28
N TYR A 175 -13.76 -2.29 -12.27
CA TYR A 175 -14.31 -0.94 -12.36
C TYR A 175 -13.49 0.00 -13.25
N ALA A 176 -12.21 -0.25 -13.44
CA ALA A 176 -11.40 0.46 -14.43
C ALA A 176 -11.87 0.15 -15.86
N ALA A 177 -12.22 -1.11 -16.14
CA ALA A 177 -12.80 -1.50 -17.44
C ALA A 177 -14.14 -0.78 -17.69
N ALA A 178 -15.03 -0.73 -16.67
CA ALA A 178 -16.27 0.05 -16.76
C ALA A 178 -16.00 1.56 -16.92
N GLY A 179 -14.95 2.08 -16.31
CA GLY A 179 -14.49 3.46 -16.47
C GLY A 179 -14.02 3.76 -17.90
N LEU A 180 -13.31 2.82 -18.52
CA LEU A 180 -12.88 2.93 -19.91
C LEU A 180 -14.09 2.97 -20.85
N ASP A 181 -15.07 2.07 -20.68
CA ASP A 181 -16.31 2.09 -21.46
C ASP A 181 -17.03 3.43 -21.32
N ALA A 182 -17.24 3.91 -20.09
CA ALA A 182 -17.86 5.21 -19.84
C ALA A 182 -17.09 6.37 -20.49
N PHE A 183 -15.77 6.33 -20.50
CA PHE A 183 -14.92 7.32 -21.16
C PHE A 183 -15.13 7.33 -22.67
N ILE A 184 -15.12 6.15 -23.31
CA ILE A 184 -15.34 5.99 -24.76
C ILE A 184 -16.74 6.49 -25.14
N GLN A 185 -17.78 6.08 -24.42
CA GLN A 185 -19.15 6.50 -24.69
C GLN A 185 -19.33 8.03 -24.58
N ASN A 186 -18.72 8.64 -23.58
CA ASN A 186 -18.77 10.09 -23.41
C ASN A 186 -18.05 10.83 -24.54
N LYS A 187 -16.95 10.28 -25.06
CA LYS A 187 -16.21 10.85 -26.18
C LYS A 187 -17.02 10.76 -27.48
N LEU A 188 -17.65 9.60 -27.74
CA LEU A 188 -18.50 9.40 -28.92
C LEU A 188 -19.70 10.35 -28.94
N ARG A 189 -20.40 10.49 -27.80
CA ARG A 189 -21.53 11.42 -27.65
C ARG A 189 -21.15 12.89 -27.89
N LYS A 190 -19.95 13.29 -27.46
CA LYS A 190 -19.46 14.66 -27.71
C LYS A 190 -19.19 14.91 -29.19
N ASN A 191 -18.69 13.91 -29.90
CA ASN A 191 -18.40 14.04 -31.33
C ASN A 191 -19.70 14.09 -32.15
N SER A 192 -20.71 13.28 -31.83
CA SER A 192 -22.00 13.28 -32.53
C SER A 192 -22.82 14.55 -32.29
N ARG A 193 -22.50 15.36 -31.29
CA ARG A 193 -23.14 16.68 -31.06
C ARG A 193 -22.48 17.85 -31.81
N LYS A 194 -21.33 17.58 -32.42
CA LYS A 194 -20.56 18.61 -33.18
C LYS A 194 -20.78 18.52 -34.68
N CYS A 195 -21.39 17.42 -35.14
CA CYS A 195 -21.90 17.25 -36.51
C CYS A 195 -23.38 17.64 -36.56
#